data_f25505f1c1b6565a3ac83433cfe249ce
#
_entry.id   f25505f1c1b6565a3ac83433cfe249ce
#
_cell.length_a   1.000
_cell.length_b   1.000
_cell.length_c   1.000
_cell.angle_alpha   90.00
_cell.angle_beta   90.00
_cell.angle_gamma   90.00
#
_symmetry.space_group_name_H-M   'P 1'
#
loop_
_entity.id
_entity.type
_entity.pdbx_description
1 polymer ?
#
loop_
_entity_poly.entity_id
_entity_poly.type
_entity_poly.pdbx_seq_one_letter_code
_entity_poly.pdbx_strand_id
1 'polypeptide(L)'
;SYERFVYQYIRREFPNDIDYNINQMKIFALDIEVQCENGFPDVEAAAEEMLSITIKDMVSKEFFVWSVREFEVPDGVKAFIYDTERDMLTHFIRWWVENTPDILTGWNVNLYDVPYIARRVNRILGEKWMKSLSPWNRANEREVYVQGRKNYAYDVSGINILDYLDLYRKFTYTNQESYRLDHIAFVELGQRKVDHSEYDNFKDFYTRDWQKFIEYNIQDVELIDRLEDKMKLLELAITMSYDAKANFEDVYSQVRMWDTIIYNYLSDKNIVVPPRKGSKKDEKYAGAYVKEPIPGKYDWVVSFDLNSLYPHLIMQYNISPETLWETRHSSSSVERILNQEIEFSGEFAVCANGAQYRKDIHGFLPKIMQKIYDERTIYKKLMLKAKSEYEKKPSEKLKKDISKYNNIQMARKIQLNSAYGAIGNQYFRYYNLANAEAITLSGQVSIRWIENKMNQYLNTILKTEGEDYVIASDTDSIYLNLGDLVDGVYKGREKTDESVVRFLDKVCQTKFEPFIESSYQELAEYVGAYEQKMIMKRENIANKGIWTAKKRYILNVFNSEGVQYAEPKLKVMGIECVKSSTPGACRDKIKECLKVIMNDGEEAAQDFIKNFRDEFDTLPVEDISF
;
A
#
# COMPACT_ATOMS: atom_id res chain seq x y z
N SER A 1 -30.37 13.87 2.14
CA SER A 1 -29.38 14.58 1.30
C SER A 1 -27.98 14.26 1.83
N TYR A 2 -27.00 14.21 0.93
CA TYR A 2 -25.60 14.05 1.31
C TYR A 2 -25.13 15.31 2.04
N GLU A 3 -24.56 15.17 3.24
CA GLU A 3 -24.25 16.30 4.12
C GLU A 3 -23.08 17.17 3.68
N ARG A 4 -22.37 16.79 2.60
CA ARG A 4 -21.17 17.48 2.13
C ARG A 4 -21.43 18.21 0.83
N PHE A 5 -21.55 19.52 0.94
CA PHE A 5 -21.80 20.40 -0.20
C PHE A 5 -20.75 20.30 -1.32
N VAL A 6 -19.47 20.22 -0.96
CA VAL A 6 -18.38 20.18 -1.95
C VAL A 6 -18.54 19.01 -2.93
N TYR A 7 -18.85 17.82 -2.43
CA TYR A 7 -19.02 16.63 -3.29
C TYR A 7 -20.30 16.71 -4.14
N GLN A 8 -21.37 17.31 -3.61
CA GLN A 8 -22.58 17.57 -4.38
C GLN A 8 -22.30 18.56 -5.52
N TYR A 9 -21.52 19.62 -5.24
CA TYR A 9 -21.12 20.59 -6.24
C TYR A 9 -20.27 19.97 -7.33
N ILE A 10 -19.19 19.25 -6.97
CA ILE A 10 -18.31 18.57 -7.92
C ILE A 10 -19.13 17.62 -8.81
N ARG A 11 -20.00 16.81 -8.21
CA ARG A 11 -20.83 15.85 -8.95
C ARG A 11 -21.76 16.53 -9.94
N ARG A 12 -22.34 17.65 -9.58
CA ARG A 12 -23.28 18.41 -10.42
C ARG A 12 -22.57 19.09 -11.58
N GLU A 13 -21.47 19.77 -11.30
CA GLU A 13 -20.73 20.53 -12.33
C GLU A 13 -19.91 19.63 -13.26
N PHE A 14 -19.46 18.48 -12.76
CA PHE A 14 -18.64 17.50 -13.48
C PHE A 14 -19.29 16.11 -13.47
N PRO A 15 -20.40 15.92 -14.18
CA PRO A 15 -21.14 14.64 -14.15
C PRO A 15 -20.38 13.46 -14.77
N ASN A 16 -19.56 13.74 -15.78
CA ASN A 16 -18.75 12.73 -16.49
C ASN A 16 -17.40 12.49 -15.79
N ASP A 17 -16.66 11.52 -16.29
CA ASP A 17 -15.27 11.31 -15.85
C ASP A 17 -14.43 12.58 -16.13
N ILE A 18 -13.57 12.92 -15.18
CA ILE A 18 -12.74 14.12 -15.28
C ILE A 18 -11.33 13.69 -15.71
N ASP A 19 -10.93 14.13 -16.90
CA ASP A 19 -9.55 14.03 -17.34
C ASP A 19 -8.78 15.24 -16.84
N TYR A 20 -7.69 15.04 -16.09
CA TYR A 20 -6.91 16.12 -15.52
C TYR A 20 -5.55 16.26 -16.22
N ASN A 21 -5.00 17.46 -16.17
CA ASN A 21 -3.66 17.74 -16.66
C ASN A 21 -2.80 18.32 -15.52
N ILE A 22 -1.84 17.52 -15.05
CA ILE A 22 -0.97 17.92 -13.94
C ILE A 22 -0.19 19.21 -14.25
N ASN A 23 0.11 19.48 -15.52
CA ASN A 23 0.82 20.71 -15.93
C ASN A 23 0.00 22.00 -15.73
N GLN A 24 -1.29 21.88 -15.44
CA GLN A 24 -2.15 23.02 -15.09
C GLN A 24 -2.27 23.24 -13.58
N MET A 25 -1.67 22.36 -12.79
CA MET A 25 -1.65 22.45 -11.33
C MET A 25 -0.38 23.13 -10.87
N LYS A 26 -0.48 23.89 -9.78
CA LYS A 26 0.66 24.43 -9.07
C LYS A 26 0.95 23.57 -7.86
N ILE A 27 2.04 22.79 -7.91
CA ILE A 27 2.42 21.84 -6.88
C ILE A 27 3.78 22.25 -6.32
N PHE A 28 3.83 22.59 -5.04
CA PHE A 28 5.07 22.99 -4.38
C PHE A 28 5.55 21.95 -3.41
N ALA A 29 6.83 21.58 -3.53
CA ALA A 29 7.57 20.90 -2.47
C ALA A 29 8.27 21.96 -1.60
N LEU A 30 8.15 21.85 -0.30
CA LEU A 30 8.64 22.83 0.67
C LEU A 30 9.44 22.14 1.76
N ASP A 31 10.50 22.82 2.20
CA ASP A 31 11.28 22.48 3.38
C ASP A 31 11.81 23.75 4.04
N ILE A 32 11.92 23.75 5.37
CA ILE A 32 12.45 24.88 6.16
C ILE A 32 13.62 24.45 7.02
N GLU A 33 14.53 25.40 7.25
CA GLU A 33 15.59 25.24 8.24
C GLU A 33 15.48 26.29 9.34
N VAL A 34 15.63 25.83 10.56
CA VAL A 34 15.40 26.59 11.79
C VAL A 34 16.63 26.53 12.68
N GLN A 35 16.90 27.58 13.45
CA GLN A 35 17.94 27.56 14.49
C GLN A 35 17.74 26.40 15.46
N CYS A 36 18.84 25.81 15.87
CA CYS A 36 18.90 24.73 16.86
C CYS A 36 19.79 25.16 18.03
N GLU A 37 19.24 25.85 19.03
CA GLU A 37 20.02 26.26 20.19
C GLU A 37 20.10 25.18 21.26
N ASN A 38 19.00 24.49 21.54
CA ASN A 38 18.86 23.52 22.62
C ASN A 38 18.30 22.16 22.17
N GLY A 39 18.70 21.67 21.00
CA GLY A 39 18.17 20.47 20.39
C GLY A 39 17.17 20.76 19.26
N PHE A 40 16.34 19.77 18.91
CA PHE A 40 15.39 19.91 17.80
C PHE A 40 14.33 20.97 18.12
N PRO A 41 14.07 21.95 17.22
CA PRO A 41 13.14 23.04 17.47
C PRO A 41 11.72 22.57 17.77
N ASP A 42 11.12 23.12 18.82
CA ASP A 42 9.76 22.78 19.22
C ASP A 42 8.73 23.55 18.39
N VAL A 43 7.87 22.82 17.69
CA VAL A 43 6.77 23.38 16.86
C VAL A 43 5.75 24.13 17.73
N GLU A 44 5.48 23.67 18.97
CA GLU A 44 4.50 24.31 19.84
C GLU A 44 4.95 25.71 20.26
N ALA A 45 6.19 25.86 20.64
CA ALA A 45 6.76 27.14 21.01
C ALA A 45 7.09 28.02 19.79
N ALA A 46 7.56 27.43 18.69
CA ALA A 46 8.11 28.10 17.51
C ALA A 46 9.00 29.31 17.91
N ALA A 47 9.89 29.05 18.87
CA ALA A 47 10.70 30.10 19.51
C ALA A 47 11.93 30.48 18.68
N GLU A 48 12.48 29.50 17.98
CA GLU A 48 13.72 29.63 17.23
C GLU A 48 13.51 30.30 15.87
N GLU A 49 14.52 31.04 15.43
CA GLU A 49 14.49 31.79 14.16
C GLU A 49 14.53 30.85 12.95
N MET A 50 13.69 31.16 11.95
CA MET A 50 13.76 30.48 10.64
C MET A 50 14.95 31.05 9.85
N LEU A 51 15.84 30.16 9.43
CA LEU A 51 17.07 30.51 8.72
C LEU A 51 16.91 30.49 7.22
N SER A 52 16.14 29.53 6.70
CA SER A 52 15.83 29.43 5.27
C SER A 52 14.49 28.76 5.02
N ILE A 53 13.94 29.07 3.86
CA ILE A 53 12.75 28.43 3.28
C ILE A 53 13.11 28.05 1.85
N THR A 54 12.94 26.81 1.47
CA THR A 54 13.13 26.36 0.09
C THR A 54 11.82 25.81 -0.46
N ILE A 55 11.45 26.27 -1.65
CA ILE A 55 10.32 25.76 -2.43
C ILE A 55 10.82 25.33 -3.80
N LYS A 56 10.34 24.18 -4.26
CA LYS A 56 10.43 23.76 -5.66
C LYS A 56 9.04 23.65 -6.25
N ASP A 57 8.80 24.32 -7.36
CA ASP A 57 7.64 24.03 -8.19
C ASP A 57 7.88 22.69 -8.91
N MET A 58 7.09 21.68 -8.54
CA MET A 58 7.25 20.31 -9.04
C MET A 58 6.91 20.18 -10.53
N VAL A 59 6.19 21.14 -11.10
CA VAL A 59 5.79 21.14 -12.52
C VAL A 59 6.79 21.89 -13.37
N SER A 60 7.09 23.16 -13.04
CA SER A 60 8.08 23.97 -13.79
C SER A 60 9.52 23.61 -13.47
N LYS A 61 9.75 22.92 -12.34
CA LYS A 61 11.08 22.56 -11.80
C LYS A 61 11.90 23.74 -11.30
N GLU A 62 11.31 24.93 -11.17
CA GLU A 62 11.98 26.11 -10.62
C GLU A 62 12.14 26.03 -9.10
N PHE A 63 13.30 26.50 -8.61
CA PHE A 63 13.58 26.65 -7.18
C PHE A 63 13.47 28.08 -6.72
N PHE A 64 12.92 28.25 -5.52
CA PHE A 64 12.81 29.52 -4.80
C PHE A 64 13.40 29.35 -3.41
N VAL A 65 14.39 30.15 -3.04
CA VAL A 65 15.07 30.04 -1.75
C VAL A 65 15.06 31.40 -1.04
N TRP A 66 14.55 31.43 0.17
CA TRP A 66 14.65 32.56 1.09
C TRP A 66 15.73 32.26 2.12
N SER A 67 16.59 33.23 2.41
CA SER A 67 17.72 33.08 3.31
C SER A 67 17.94 34.35 4.13
N VAL A 68 18.35 34.18 5.40
CA VAL A 68 18.72 35.30 6.28
C VAL A 68 20.18 35.73 6.15
N ARG A 69 20.94 35.11 5.25
CA ARG A 69 22.35 35.43 4.96
C ARG A 69 22.64 35.23 3.50
N GLU A 70 23.66 35.91 3.02
CA GLU A 70 24.16 35.72 1.65
C GLU A 70 24.77 34.32 1.44
N PHE A 71 24.58 33.81 0.25
CA PHE A 71 25.18 32.56 -0.22
C PHE A 71 25.40 32.64 -1.73
N GLU A 72 26.26 31.82 -2.28
CA GLU A 72 26.44 31.67 -3.73
C GLU A 72 25.23 30.93 -4.30
N VAL A 73 24.47 31.63 -5.14
CA VAL A 73 23.20 31.09 -5.68
C VAL A 73 23.48 30.08 -6.78
N PRO A 74 23.05 28.82 -6.63
CA PRO A 74 23.22 27.82 -7.68
C PRO A 74 22.42 28.17 -8.94
N ASP A 75 22.88 27.67 -10.09
CA ASP A 75 22.16 27.82 -11.35
C ASP A 75 20.73 27.27 -11.27
N GLY A 76 19.77 28.01 -11.80
CA GLY A 76 18.36 27.62 -11.80
C GLY A 76 17.61 27.90 -10.49
N VAL A 77 18.24 28.53 -9.50
CA VAL A 77 17.65 28.93 -8.24
C VAL A 77 17.34 30.43 -8.22
N LYS A 78 16.12 30.79 -7.83
CA LYS A 78 15.73 32.18 -7.56
C LYS A 78 15.88 32.43 -6.06
N ALA A 79 16.85 33.23 -5.67
CA ALA A 79 17.14 33.52 -4.27
C ALA A 79 16.59 34.87 -3.83
N PHE A 80 16.10 34.94 -2.60
CA PHE A 80 15.62 36.12 -1.90
C PHE A 80 16.34 36.20 -0.55
N ILE A 81 17.30 37.15 -0.46
CA ILE A 81 18.21 37.26 0.66
C ILE A 81 17.86 38.49 1.47
N TYR A 82 17.77 38.33 2.78
CA TYR A 82 17.41 39.38 3.74
C TYR A 82 18.31 39.33 4.96
N ASP A 83 18.51 40.46 5.62
CA ASP A 83 19.33 40.56 6.83
C ASP A 83 18.58 40.17 8.10
N THR A 84 17.25 40.08 8.03
CA THR A 84 16.40 39.71 9.16
C THR A 84 15.32 38.72 8.80
N GLU A 85 14.99 37.82 9.72
CA GLU A 85 13.88 36.89 9.59
C GLU A 85 12.56 37.62 9.30
N ARG A 86 12.32 38.78 9.95
CA ARG A 86 11.09 39.56 9.74
C ARG A 86 10.92 39.96 8.28
N ASP A 87 11.98 40.49 7.66
CA ASP A 87 11.94 40.90 6.26
C ASP A 87 11.81 39.72 5.32
N MET A 88 12.53 38.63 5.61
CA MET A 88 12.41 37.38 4.89
C MET A 88 10.98 36.83 4.93
N LEU A 89 10.37 36.72 6.09
CA LEU A 89 8.99 36.24 6.26
C LEU A 89 7.97 37.18 5.61
N THR A 90 8.20 38.48 5.70
CA THR A 90 7.32 39.49 5.06
C THR A 90 7.31 39.31 3.54
N HIS A 91 8.48 39.16 2.93
CA HIS A 91 8.58 38.90 1.50
C HIS A 91 8.00 37.51 1.14
N PHE A 92 8.33 36.48 1.93
CA PHE A 92 7.81 35.13 1.71
C PHE A 92 6.29 35.10 1.66
N ILE A 93 5.59 35.71 2.63
CA ILE A 93 4.13 35.72 2.66
C ILE A 93 3.54 36.52 1.48
N ARG A 94 4.15 37.63 1.09
CA ARG A 94 3.70 38.40 -0.10
C ARG A 94 3.84 37.54 -1.37
N TRP A 95 4.98 36.94 -1.57
CA TRP A 95 5.22 36.03 -2.69
C TRP A 95 4.25 34.83 -2.67
N TRP A 96 4.03 34.25 -1.49
CA TRP A 96 3.10 33.14 -1.30
C TRP A 96 1.66 33.49 -1.70
N VAL A 97 1.17 34.63 -1.33
CA VAL A 97 -0.18 35.11 -1.70
C VAL A 97 -0.33 35.26 -3.22
N GLU A 98 0.72 35.72 -3.90
CA GLU A 98 0.73 35.87 -5.36
C GLU A 98 0.90 34.50 -6.08
N ASN A 99 1.53 33.55 -5.43
CA ASN A 99 1.92 32.26 -6.01
C ASN A 99 1.27 31.04 -5.33
N THR A 100 0.17 31.22 -4.62
CA THR A 100 -0.50 30.15 -3.87
C THR A 100 -0.58 28.83 -4.64
N PRO A 101 -0.12 27.70 -4.07
CA PRO A 101 -0.20 26.40 -4.72
C PRO A 101 -1.59 25.77 -4.60
N ASP A 102 -1.91 24.86 -5.51
CA ASP A 102 -3.06 23.96 -5.38
C ASP A 102 -2.76 22.83 -4.39
N ILE A 103 -1.52 22.33 -4.46
CA ILE A 103 -1.02 21.22 -3.62
C ILE A 103 0.33 21.62 -3.03
N LEU A 104 0.46 21.44 -1.73
CA LEU A 104 1.71 21.54 -0.99
C LEU A 104 2.16 20.16 -0.56
N THR A 105 3.42 19.83 -0.81
CA THR A 105 4.06 18.59 -0.38
C THR A 105 5.42 18.87 0.27
N GLY A 106 6.03 17.86 0.82
CA GLY A 106 7.32 17.87 1.50
C GLY A 106 7.44 16.66 2.39
N TRP A 107 8.53 16.54 3.13
CA TRP A 107 8.74 15.42 4.03
C TRP A 107 8.36 15.77 5.47
N ASN A 108 7.27 15.23 5.97
CA ASN A 108 6.68 15.57 7.27
C ASN A 108 6.18 17.04 7.36
N VAL A 109 5.90 17.63 6.22
CA VAL A 109 5.51 19.04 6.07
C VAL A 109 4.23 19.38 6.85
N ASN A 110 3.33 18.42 6.99
CA ASN A 110 2.04 18.60 7.66
C ASN A 110 2.18 18.74 9.19
N LEU A 111 3.19 18.12 9.79
CA LEU A 111 3.39 18.14 11.24
C LEU A 111 4.57 19.00 11.71
N TYR A 112 5.43 19.45 10.78
CA TYR A 112 6.58 20.27 11.13
C TYR A 112 6.59 21.60 10.38
N ASP A 113 6.84 21.62 9.07
CA ASP A 113 7.10 22.86 8.33
C ASP A 113 5.92 23.81 8.33
N VAL A 114 4.73 23.34 7.95
CA VAL A 114 3.52 24.20 7.90
C VAL A 114 3.14 24.73 9.28
N PRO A 115 3.05 23.92 10.34
CA PRO A 115 2.79 24.44 11.67
C PRO A 115 3.86 25.41 12.18
N TYR A 116 5.13 25.12 11.90
CA TYR A 116 6.22 26.02 12.31
C TYR A 116 6.15 27.37 11.61
N ILE A 117 5.97 27.38 10.28
CA ILE A 117 5.78 28.61 9.49
C ILE A 117 4.57 29.40 10.04
N ALA A 118 3.43 28.74 10.21
CA ALA A 118 2.22 29.41 10.66
C ALA A 118 2.40 30.06 12.04
N ARG A 119 2.94 29.33 13.00
CA ARG A 119 3.18 29.84 14.36
C ARG A 119 4.26 30.92 14.38
N ARG A 120 5.33 30.73 13.62
CA ARG A 120 6.41 31.70 13.55
C ARG A 120 5.98 33.00 12.89
N VAL A 121 5.26 32.93 11.76
CA VAL A 121 4.65 34.09 11.10
C VAL A 121 3.68 34.81 12.04
N ASN A 122 2.82 34.07 12.74
CA ASN A 122 1.92 34.67 13.72
C ASN A 122 2.69 35.42 14.83
N ARG A 123 3.78 34.86 15.32
CA ARG A 123 4.62 35.44 16.38
C ARG A 123 5.34 36.70 15.91
N ILE A 124 5.90 36.71 14.70
CA ILE A 124 6.74 37.80 14.19
C ILE A 124 5.94 38.91 13.49
N LEU A 125 4.93 38.53 12.69
CA LEU A 125 4.16 39.42 11.84
C LEU A 125 2.71 39.60 12.29
N GLY A 126 2.17 38.67 13.07
CA GLY A 126 0.82 38.67 13.61
C GLY A 126 -0.18 37.84 12.82
N GLU A 127 -1.35 37.62 13.42
CA GLU A 127 -2.39 36.69 12.97
C GLU A 127 -2.88 36.94 11.54
N LYS A 128 -3.01 38.22 11.14
CA LYS A 128 -3.44 38.57 9.79
C LYS A 128 -2.50 38.00 8.72
N TRP A 129 -1.20 38.09 8.96
CA TRP A 129 -0.19 37.53 8.06
C TRP A 129 -0.20 36.01 8.04
N MET A 130 -0.37 35.38 9.20
CA MET A 130 -0.49 33.93 9.29
C MET A 130 -1.73 33.45 8.53
N LYS A 131 -2.87 34.11 8.66
CA LYS A 131 -4.08 33.74 7.92
C LYS A 131 -3.93 33.86 6.40
N SER A 132 -3.05 34.74 5.93
CA SER A 132 -2.73 34.90 4.50
C SER A 132 -1.98 33.70 3.88
N LEU A 133 -1.56 32.72 4.68
CA LEU A 133 -1.14 31.39 4.15
C LEU A 133 -2.28 30.72 3.36
N SER A 134 -3.54 30.99 3.73
CA SER A 134 -4.71 30.58 2.97
C SER A 134 -5.14 31.67 1.98
N PRO A 135 -5.42 31.35 0.71
CA PRO A 135 -5.96 32.32 -0.26
C PRO A 135 -7.31 32.88 0.16
N TRP A 136 -7.99 32.22 1.11
CA TRP A 136 -9.28 32.68 1.66
C TRP A 136 -9.16 33.25 3.08
N ASN A 137 -7.95 33.48 3.57
CA ASN A 137 -7.66 33.93 4.94
C ASN A 137 -8.25 32.99 6.02
N ARG A 138 -8.25 31.70 5.75
CA ARG A 138 -8.74 30.63 6.63
C ARG A 138 -7.66 29.59 6.85
N ALA A 139 -6.71 29.91 7.72
CA ALA A 139 -5.72 29.00 8.24
C ALA A 139 -6.02 28.76 9.73
N ASN A 140 -6.39 27.55 10.09
CA ASN A 140 -6.80 27.19 11.45
C ASN A 140 -5.95 26.03 11.96
N GLU A 141 -5.47 26.16 13.18
CA GLU A 141 -4.76 25.08 13.87
C GLU A 141 -5.71 24.01 14.35
N ARG A 142 -5.26 22.77 14.29
CA ARG A 142 -5.94 21.62 14.91
C ARG A 142 -4.95 20.72 15.61
N GLU A 143 -5.38 20.17 16.73
CA GLU A 143 -4.62 19.13 17.43
C GLU A 143 -4.79 17.77 16.74
N VAL A 144 -3.69 17.05 16.60
CA VAL A 144 -3.67 15.70 16.05
C VAL A 144 -2.85 14.78 16.95
N TYR A 145 -3.29 13.54 17.12
CA TYR A 145 -2.57 12.56 17.92
C TYR A 145 -1.93 11.53 17.02
N VAL A 146 -0.60 11.45 17.06
CA VAL A 146 0.18 10.48 16.31
C VAL A 146 0.92 9.58 17.31
N GLN A 147 0.64 8.29 17.28
CA GLN A 147 1.19 7.31 18.23
C GLN A 147 1.05 7.73 19.71
N GLY A 148 -0.09 8.33 20.05
CA GLY A 148 -0.38 8.79 21.40
C GLY A 148 0.27 10.13 21.80
N ARG A 149 1.08 10.73 20.93
CA ARG A 149 1.70 12.04 21.15
C ARG A 149 0.85 13.12 20.49
N LYS A 150 0.65 14.23 21.22
CA LYS A 150 -0.01 15.42 20.73
C LYS A 150 0.90 16.15 19.73
N ASN A 151 0.34 16.48 18.57
CA ASN A 151 0.98 17.29 17.54
C ASN A 151 -0.01 18.37 17.06
N TYR A 152 0.48 19.31 16.27
CA TYR A 152 -0.31 20.37 15.69
C TYR A 152 -0.23 20.30 14.17
N ALA A 153 -1.35 20.47 13.50
CA ALA A 153 -1.46 20.60 12.06
C ALA A 153 -2.33 21.83 11.73
N TYR A 154 -2.25 22.31 10.51
CA TYR A 154 -3.05 23.45 10.05
C TYR A 154 -3.96 23.06 8.90
N ASP A 155 -5.23 23.43 9.00
CA ASP A 155 -6.17 23.38 7.89
C ASP A 155 -6.07 24.72 7.14
N VAL A 156 -5.40 24.71 6.00
CA VAL A 156 -5.19 25.87 5.15
C VAL A 156 -6.19 25.83 4.00
N SER A 157 -7.34 26.48 4.17
CA SER A 157 -8.41 26.43 3.18
C SER A 157 -7.95 26.97 1.82
N GLY A 158 -8.20 26.20 0.76
CA GLY A 158 -7.79 26.53 -0.62
C GLY A 158 -6.46 25.91 -1.05
N ILE A 159 -5.72 25.28 -0.13
CA ILE A 159 -4.50 24.51 -0.41
C ILE A 159 -4.69 23.09 0.12
N ASN A 160 -4.30 22.09 -0.66
CA ASN A 160 -4.29 20.70 -0.22
C ASN A 160 -2.86 20.31 0.21
N ILE A 161 -2.72 19.82 1.43
CA ILE A 161 -1.42 19.34 1.94
C ILE A 161 -1.36 17.83 1.73
N LEU A 162 -0.56 17.40 0.74
CA LEU A 162 -0.25 16.02 0.48
C LEU A 162 1.18 15.72 0.92
N ASP A 163 1.34 15.48 2.21
CA ASP A 163 2.63 15.16 2.81
C ASP A 163 3.23 13.88 2.17
N TYR A 164 4.43 13.99 1.62
CA TYR A 164 5.05 12.88 0.89
C TYR A 164 5.41 11.71 1.79
N LEU A 165 5.74 11.95 3.06
CA LEU A 165 5.93 10.90 4.06
C LEU A 165 4.64 10.11 4.29
N ASP A 166 3.50 10.80 4.39
CA ASP A 166 2.20 10.15 4.58
C ASP A 166 1.79 9.36 3.33
N LEU A 167 2.04 9.90 2.13
CA LEU A 167 1.83 9.17 0.86
C LEU A 167 2.72 7.92 0.79
N TYR A 168 4.00 8.06 1.15
CA TYR A 168 4.94 6.93 1.17
C TYR A 168 4.46 5.83 2.12
N ARG A 169 4.10 6.16 3.36
CA ARG A 169 3.56 5.20 4.33
C ARG A 169 2.27 4.56 3.88
N LYS A 170 1.40 5.31 3.21
CA LYS A 170 0.08 4.85 2.78
C LYS A 170 0.15 3.89 1.59
N PHE A 171 1.00 4.17 0.61
CA PHE A 171 1.01 3.50 -0.68
C PHE A 171 2.21 2.58 -0.91
N THR A 172 3.10 2.43 0.07
CA THR A 172 4.15 1.42 0.07
C THR A 172 3.82 0.33 1.07
N TYR A 173 4.05 -0.93 0.70
CA TYR A 173 3.67 -2.08 1.53
C TYR A 173 4.83 -2.64 2.36
N THR A 174 6.04 -2.14 2.15
CA THR A 174 7.23 -2.57 2.88
C THR A 174 7.49 -1.63 4.05
N ASN A 175 7.52 -2.16 5.25
CA ASN A 175 7.93 -1.39 6.42
C ASN A 175 9.43 -1.08 6.34
N GLN A 176 9.76 0.18 6.61
CA GLN A 176 11.13 0.66 6.62
C GLN A 176 11.69 0.69 8.04
N GLU A 177 13.00 0.54 8.16
CA GLU A 177 13.75 0.66 9.42
C GLU A 177 13.66 2.08 9.99
N SER A 178 13.73 3.06 9.11
CA SER A 178 13.56 4.47 9.43
C SER A 178 12.71 5.15 8.34
N TYR A 179 11.89 6.11 8.75
CA TYR A 179 11.13 6.95 7.84
C TYR A 179 11.71 8.37 7.72
N ARG A 180 12.97 8.54 8.11
CA ARG A 180 13.72 9.78 7.83
C ARG A 180 13.98 9.90 6.33
N LEU A 181 13.94 11.12 5.79
CA LEU A 181 14.14 11.37 4.36
C LEU A 181 15.47 10.77 3.86
N ASP A 182 16.54 10.91 4.62
CA ASP A 182 17.86 10.35 4.26
C ASP A 182 17.80 8.83 4.03
N HIS A 183 17.15 8.11 4.94
CA HIS A 183 17.01 6.65 4.82
C HIS A 183 16.14 6.25 3.62
N ILE A 184 15.00 6.89 3.46
CA ILE A 184 14.08 6.59 2.35
C ILE A 184 14.69 6.95 1.00
N ALA A 185 15.38 8.09 0.89
CA ALA A 185 16.09 8.47 -0.32
C ALA A 185 17.19 7.46 -0.66
N PHE A 186 17.92 6.95 0.34
CA PHE A 186 18.89 5.90 0.12
C PHE A 186 18.25 4.58 -0.36
N VAL A 187 17.20 4.13 0.30
CA VAL A 187 16.50 2.88 -0.06
C VAL A 187 15.92 2.98 -1.48
N GLU A 188 15.28 4.09 -1.79
CA GLU A 188 14.56 4.24 -3.05
C GLU A 188 15.45 4.73 -4.22
N LEU A 189 16.36 5.65 -3.96
CA LEU A 189 17.16 6.31 -5.00
C LEU A 189 18.64 5.93 -4.98
N GLY A 190 19.13 5.28 -3.92
CA GLY A 190 20.55 5.10 -3.68
C GLY A 190 21.29 6.40 -3.34
N GLN A 191 20.56 7.44 -2.95
CA GLN A 191 21.08 8.77 -2.65
C GLN A 191 20.84 9.12 -1.20
N ARG A 192 21.75 9.89 -0.61
CA ARG A 192 21.62 10.39 0.77
C ARG A 192 21.51 11.92 0.76
N LYS A 193 21.12 12.48 1.88
CA LYS A 193 21.21 13.92 2.15
C LYS A 193 22.68 14.39 2.08
N VAL A 194 22.88 15.70 2.01
CA VAL A 194 24.23 16.28 2.16
C VAL A 194 24.82 15.85 3.49
N ASP A 195 26.01 15.26 3.46
CA ASP A 195 26.72 14.84 4.67
C ASP A 195 27.22 16.05 5.45
N HIS A 196 26.88 16.09 6.73
CA HIS A 196 27.31 17.14 7.67
C HIS A 196 27.92 16.54 8.95
N SER A 197 28.33 15.28 8.91
CA SER A 197 28.92 14.55 10.03
C SER A 197 30.25 15.12 10.54
N GLU A 198 30.89 15.98 9.77
CA GLU A 198 32.11 16.71 10.13
C GLU A 198 31.89 17.82 11.17
N TYR A 199 30.63 18.18 11.45
CA TYR A 199 30.28 19.21 12.44
C TYR A 199 29.79 18.56 13.73
N ASP A 200 30.13 19.16 14.90
CA ASP A 200 29.80 18.62 16.22
C ASP A 200 28.28 18.54 16.46
N ASN A 201 27.54 19.48 15.88
CA ASN A 201 26.08 19.56 15.96
C ASN A 201 25.52 20.44 14.82
N PHE A 202 24.20 20.49 14.70
CA PHE A 202 23.52 21.24 13.64
C PHE A 202 23.76 22.75 13.74
N LYS A 203 23.91 23.30 14.94
CA LYS A 203 24.27 24.71 15.17
C LYS A 203 25.66 25.03 14.64
N ASP A 204 26.63 24.17 14.90
CA ASP A 204 27.98 24.28 14.37
C ASP A 204 27.98 24.26 12.83
N PHE A 205 27.18 23.39 12.23
CA PHE A 205 27.00 23.29 10.80
C PHE A 205 26.57 24.62 10.16
N TYR A 206 25.41 25.19 10.53
CA TYR A 206 24.95 26.44 9.91
C TYR A 206 25.75 27.69 10.30
N THR A 207 26.51 27.59 11.40
CA THR A 207 27.37 28.71 11.84
C THR A 207 28.67 28.76 11.03
N ARG A 208 29.27 27.60 10.76
CA ARG A 208 30.59 27.50 10.11
C ARG A 208 30.53 27.37 8.60
N ASP A 209 29.48 26.76 8.06
CA ASP A 209 29.36 26.49 6.62
C ASP A 209 27.94 26.79 6.11
N TRP A 210 27.64 28.09 6.00
CA TRP A 210 26.34 28.56 5.56
C TRP A 210 26.02 28.12 4.12
N GLN A 211 27.00 28.10 3.23
CA GLN A 211 26.82 27.67 1.83
C GLN A 211 26.31 26.22 1.77
N LYS A 212 27.03 25.32 2.41
CA LYS A 212 26.66 23.91 2.47
C LYS A 212 25.33 23.68 3.18
N PHE A 213 25.00 24.49 4.17
CA PHE A 213 23.72 24.45 4.87
C PHE A 213 22.54 24.82 3.97
N ILE A 214 22.67 25.84 3.12
CA ILE A 214 21.64 26.16 2.13
C ILE A 214 21.53 25.08 1.04
N GLU A 215 22.65 24.54 0.59
CA GLU A 215 22.66 23.41 -0.36
C GLU A 215 21.98 22.17 0.23
N TYR A 216 22.14 21.94 1.55
CA TYR A 216 21.42 20.89 2.27
C TYR A 216 19.91 21.09 2.21
N ASN A 217 19.40 22.29 2.49
CA ASN A 217 17.96 22.62 2.41
C ASN A 217 17.43 22.46 0.96
N ILE A 218 18.19 22.90 -0.06
CA ILE A 218 17.82 22.74 -1.46
C ILE A 218 17.75 21.24 -1.83
N GLN A 219 18.73 20.44 -1.38
CA GLN A 219 18.75 19.03 -1.68
C GLN A 219 17.61 18.26 -1.03
N ASP A 220 17.17 18.63 0.15
CA ASP A 220 16.02 17.99 0.80
C ASP A 220 14.76 18.10 -0.05
N VAL A 221 14.52 19.27 -0.63
CA VAL A 221 13.41 19.48 -1.56
C VAL A 221 13.62 18.75 -2.89
N GLU A 222 14.85 18.73 -3.41
CA GLU A 222 15.20 18.00 -4.63
C GLU A 222 14.98 16.48 -4.48
N LEU A 223 15.27 15.92 -3.31
CA LEU A 223 15.02 14.50 -3.04
C LEU A 223 13.53 14.14 -3.12
N ILE A 224 12.63 15.05 -2.71
CA ILE A 224 11.17 14.83 -2.87
C ILE A 224 10.80 14.74 -4.35
N ASP A 225 11.32 15.63 -5.18
CA ASP A 225 11.06 15.61 -6.61
C ASP A 225 11.57 14.32 -7.28
N ARG A 226 12.77 13.87 -6.90
CA ARG A 226 13.35 12.62 -7.39
C ARG A 226 12.57 11.37 -6.92
N LEU A 227 12.09 11.38 -5.68
CA LEU A 227 11.20 10.33 -5.18
C LEU A 227 9.90 10.30 -6.00
N GLU A 228 9.30 11.45 -6.29
CA GLU A 228 8.10 11.52 -7.11
C GLU A 228 8.35 11.07 -8.55
N ASP A 229 9.49 11.43 -9.15
CA ASP A 229 9.84 10.97 -10.49
C ASP A 229 9.90 9.45 -10.59
N LYS A 230 10.37 8.77 -9.55
CA LYS A 230 10.43 7.31 -9.47
C LYS A 230 9.11 6.67 -9.06
N MET A 231 8.49 7.15 -8.00
CA MET A 231 7.41 6.45 -7.31
C MET A 231 6.01 6.89 -7.74
N LYS A 232 5.87 8.11 -8.24
CA LYS A 232 4.58 8.65 -8.73
C LYS A 232 3.45 8.66 -7.70
N LEU A 233 3.76 8.91 -6.43
CA LEU A 233 2.77 8.86 -5.35
C LEU A 233 1.82 10.05 -5.35
N LEU A 234 2.29 11.26 -5.71
CA LEU A 234 1.44 12.42 -5.91
C LEU A 234 0.51 12.23 -7.12
N GLU A 235 1.06 11.79 -8.26
CA GLU A 235 0.23 11.47 -9.42
C GLU A 235 -0.82 10.42 -9.11
N LEU A 236 -0.48 9.38 -8.34
CA LEU A 236 -1.42 8.35 -7.89
C LEU A 236 -2.54 8.95 -7.03
N ALA A 237 -2.20 9.76 -6.03
CA ALA A 237 -3.17 10.42 -5.16
C ALA A 237 -4.11 11.33 -5.94
N ILE A 238 -3.59 12.12 -6.87
CA ILE A 238 -4.35 13.00 -7.76
C ILE A 238 -5.30 12.16 -8.63
N THR A 239 -4.80 11.09 -9.27
CA THR A 239 -5.60 10.18 -10.09
C THR A 239 -6.76 9.58 -9.27
N MET A 240 -6.49 9.09 -8.07
CA MET A 240 -7.52 8.53 -7.18
C MET A 240 -8.60 9.57 -6.82
N SER A 241 -8.19 10.81 -6.57
CA SER A 241 -9.10 11.89 -6.19
C SER A 241 -10.02 12.31 -7.34
N TYR A 242 -9.47 12.48 -8.53
CA TYR A 242 -10.27 12.78 -9.73
C TYR A 242 -11.23 11.68 -10.08
N ASP A 243 -10.78 10.43 -9.97
CA ASP A 243 -11.60 9.26 -10.23
C ASP A 243 -12.79 9.13 -9.28
N ALA A 244 -12.56 9.34 -8.00
CA ALA A 244 -13.61 9.32 -6.98
C ALA A 244 -14.40 10.63 -6.86
N LYS A 245 -14.00 11.70 -7.57
CA LYS A 245 -14.53 13.07 -7.40
C LYS A 245 -14.48 13.53 -5.95
N ALA A 246 -13.37 13.24 -5.29
CA ALA A 246 -13.08 13.56 -3.91
C ALA A 246 -12.03 14.69 -3.80
N ASN A 247 -11.85 15.24 -2.61
CA ASN A 247 -10.73 16.13 -2.34
C ASN A 247 -9.41 15.35 -2.33
N PHE A 248 -8.30 15.99 -2.67
CA PHE A 248 -6.99 15.32 -2.72
C PHE A 248 -6.60 14.68 -1.37
N GLU A 249 -6.87 15.33 -0.25
CA GLU A 249 -6.56 14.81 1.08
C GLU A 249 -7.45 13.61 1.51
N ASP A 250 -8.56 13.39 0.83
CA ASP A 250 -9.46 12.25 1.12
C ASP A 250 -8.82 10.90 0.83
N VAL A 251 -7.77 10.86 0.03
CA VAL A 251 -7.04 9.61 -0.29
C VAL A 251 -6.45 8.93 0.94
N TYR A 252 -6.23 9.67 2.02
CA TYR A 252 -5.77 9.10 3.28
C TYR A 252 -6.85 8.32 4.03
N SER A 253 -8.14 8.52 3.70
CA SER A 253 -9.28 7.88 4.35
C SER A 253 -10.05 6.94 3.42
N GLN A 254 -9.91 5.63 3.64
CA GLN A 254 -10.67 4.61 2.90
C GLN A 254 -12.18 4.81 3.02
N VAL A 255 -12.65 5.13 4.22
CA VAL A 255 -14.08 5.38 4.50
C VAL A 255 -14.59 6.56 3.67
N ARG A 256 -13.81 7.64 3.59
CA ARG A 256 -14.16 8.82 2.83
C ARG A 256 -14.19 8.56 1.34
N MET A 257 -13.18 7.91 0.82
CA MET A 257 -13.08 7.57 -0.60
C MET A 257 -14.26 6.69 -1.03
N TRP A 258 -14.55 5.64 -0.27
CA TRP A 258 -15.67 4.75 -0.59
C TRP A 258 -17.05 5.41 -0.40
N ASP A 259 -17.23 6.25 0.60
CA ASP A 259 -18.46 7.04 0.78
C ASP A 259 -18.73 7.92 -0.46
N THR A 260 -17.70 8.57 -0.98
CA THR A 260 -17.79 9.42 -2.16
C THR A 260 -18.03 8.62 -3.45
N ILE A 261 -17.32 7.51 -3.65
CA ILE A 261 -17.52 6.62 -4.81
C ILE A 261 -18.96 6.13 -4.86
N ILE A 262 -19.48 5.65 -3.73
CA ILE A 262 -20.86 5.15 -3.64
C ILE A 262 -21.87 6.28 -3.83
N TYR A 263 -21.62 7.46 -3.24
CA TYR A 263 -22.46 8.64 -3.44
C TYR A 263 -22.62 8.98 -4.94
N ASN A 264 -21.51 9.04 -5.67
CA ASN A 264 -21.54 9.31 -7.11
C ASN A 264 -22.33 8.24 -7.87
N TYR A 265 -22.06 6.97 -7.58
CA TYR A 265 -22.75 5.86 -8.23
C TYR A 265 -24.26 5.86 -7.99
N LEU A 266 -24.69 6.08 -6.75
CA LEU A 266 -26.12 6.12 -6.41
C LEU A 266 -26.81 7.36 -6.97
N SER A 267 -26.13 8.52 -6.96
CA SER A 267 -26.64 9.76 -7.54
C SER A 267 -26.87 9.65 -9.04
N ASP A 268 -26.04 8.92 -9.78
CA ASP A 268 -26.24 8.64 -11.22
C ASP A 268 -27.53 7.86 -11.48
N LYS A 269 -28.00 7.14 -10.49
CA LYS A 269 -29.24 6.33 -10.56
C LYS A 269 -30.44 6.99 -9.87
N ASN A 270 -30.31 8.27 -9.47
CA ASN A 270 -31.31 9.00 -8.70
C ASN A 270 -31.69 8.33 -7.36
N ILE A 271 -30.73 7.62 -6.74
CA ILE A 271 -30.91 6.99 -5.45
C ILE A 271 -30.32 7.88 -4.37
N VAL A 272 -31.12 8.22 -3.38
CA VAL A 272 -30.71 9.04 -2.23
C VAL A 272 -29.89 8.18 -1.26
N VAL A 273 -28.70 8.67 -0.88
CA VAL A 273 -27.89 8.00 0.12
C VAL A 273 -28.53 8.11 1.51
N PRO A 274 -28.43 7.05 2.34
CA PRO A 274 -28.94 7.10 3.71
C PRO A 274 -28.13 8.08 4.57
N PRO A 275 -28.72 8.61 5.67
CA PRO A 275 -27.96 9.39 6.63
C PRO A 275 -26.90 8.52 7.33
N ARG A 276 -25.86 9.16 7.86
CA ARG A 276 -24.91 8.46 8.72
C ARG A 276 -25.59 8.04 10.00
N LYS A 277 -25.42 6.77 10.36
CA LYS A 277 -25.84 6.25 11.65
C LYS A 277 -24.60 6.16 12.54
N GLY A 278 -24.71 6.67 13.77
CA GLY A 278 -23.72 6.37 14.80
C GLY A 278 -23.83 4.88 15.12
N SER A 279 -22.84 4.10 14.76
CA SER A 279 -22.74 2.70 15.14
C SER A 279 -21.57 2.53 16.11
N LYS A 280 -21.78 1.71 17.15
CA LYS A 280 -20.68 1.26 18.00
C LYS A 280 -20.23 -0.10 17.50
N LYS A 281 -18.93 -0.31 17.48
CA LYS A 281 -18.35 -1.64 17.21
C LYS A 281 -18.26 -2.36 18.54
N ASP A 282 -19.39 -2.91 18.98
CA ASP A 282 -19.51 -3.57 20.28
C ASP A 282 -19.06 -5.05 20.24
N GLU A 283 -18.94 -5.64 19.05
CA GLU A 283 -18.60 -7.05 18.86
C GLU A 283 -17.38 -7.23 17.96
N LYS A 284 -16.51 -8.16 18.36
CA LYS A 284 -15.42 -8.67 17.53
C LYS A 284 -15.92 -9.88 16.75
N TYR A 285 -15.61 -9.95 15.47
CA TYR A 285 -15.87 -11.11 14.64
C TYR A 285 -14.56 -11.73 14.13
N ALA A 286 -14.63 -13.00 13.72
CA ALA A 286 -13.48 -13.74 13.23
C ALA A 286 -12.95 -13.13 11.91
N GLY A 287 -11.64 -13.00 11.83
CA GLY A 287 -10.95 -12.54 10.62
C GLY A 287 -10.66 -13.67 9.64
N ALA A 288 -9.57 -13.54 8.90
CA ALA A 288 -9.12 -14.52 7.94
C ALA A 288 -8.60 -15.80 8.60
N TYR A 289 -8.65 -16.90 7.84
CA TYR A 289 -8.06 -18.17 8.25
C TYR A 289 -6.58 -18.22 7.90
N VAL A 290 -5.78 -18.70 8.86
CA VAL A 290 -4.36 -19.01 8.68
C VAL A 290 -4.11 -20.41 9.28
N LYS A 291 -3.69 -21.34 8.42
CA LYS A 291 -3.33 -22.70 8.84
C LYS A 291 -2.03 -22.68 9.64
N GLU A 292 -1.99 -23.45 10.73
CA GLU A 292 -0.74 -23.75 11.44
C GLU A 292 0.10 -24.73 10.62
N PRO A 293 1.27 -24.34 10.09
CA PRO A 293 2.13 -25.27 9.36
C PRO A 293 2.84 -26.21 10.33
N ILE A 294 3.18 -27.40 9.86
CA ILE A 294 4.16 -28.24 10.53
C ILE A 294 5.54 -27.67 10.19
N PRO A 295 6.32 -27.19 11.19
CA PRO A 295 7.65 -26.68 10.93
C PRO A 295 8.54 -27.73 10.26
N GLY A 296 9.27 -27.30 9.24
CA GLY A 296 10.15 -28.21 8.50
C GLY A 296 10.59 -27.67 7.16
N LYS A 297 11.40 -28.48 6.48
CA LYS A 297 11.88 -28.25 5.13
C LYS A 297 11.09 -29.15 4.16
N TYR A 298 10.63 -28.55 3.08
CA TYR A 298 9.82 -29.19 2.05
C TYR A 298 10.49 -29.04 0.69
N ASP A 299 10.47 -30.12 -0.09
CA ASP A 299 10.93 -30.10 -1.47
C ASP A 299 9.75 -29.90 -2.41
N TRP A 300 9.95 -29.08 -3.44
CA TRP A 300 8.98 -28.77 -4.49
C TRP A 300 7.66 -28.23 -3.97
N VAL A 301 7.72 -26.98 -3.58
CA VAL A 301 6.58 -26.22 -3.09
C VAL A 301 6.00 -25.36 -4.20
N VAL A 302 4.67 -25.46 -4.39
CA VAL A 302 3.94 -24.63 -5.32
C VAL A 302 2.86 -23.84 -4.56
N SER A 303 2.80 -22.55 -4.80
CA SER A 303 1.75 -21.70 -4.21
C SER A 303 0.70 -21.30 -5.23
N PHE A 304 -0.55 -21.21 -4.76
CA PHE A 304 -1.70 -20.69 -5.48
C PHE A 304 -2.32 -19.53 -4.68
N ASP A 305 -2.81 -18.53 -5.38
CA ASP A 305 -3.37 -17.33 -4.78
C ASP A 305 -4.74 -16.98 -5.40
N LEU A 306 -5.70 -16.59 -4.55
CA LEU A 306 -7.01 -16.11 -4.97
C LEU A 306 -6.94 -14.64 -5.40
N ASN A 307 -7.42 -14.36 -6.57
CA ASN A 307 -7.40 -13.01 -7.13
C ASN A 307 -8.38 -12.10 -6.39
N SER A 308 -7.84 -11.05 -5.72
CA SER A 308 -8.64 -10.02 -5.04
C SER A 308 -9.80 -10.61 -4.22
N LEU A 309 -9.51 -11.48 -3.26
CA LEU A 309 -10.48 -12.35 -2.58
C LEU A 309 -11.73 -11.59 -2.08
N TYR A 310 -11.58 -10.57 -1.26
CA TYR A 310 -12.74 -9.93 -0.62
C TYR A 310 -13.66 -9.19 -1.61
N PRO A 311 -13.17 -8.43 -2.60
CA PRO A 311 -14.02 -7.90 -3.66
C PRO A 311 -14.78 -8.99 -4.43
N HIS A 312 -14.13 -10.11 -4.74
CA HIS A 312 -14.78 -11.23 -5.45
C HIS A 312 -15.80 -11.97 -4.58
N LEU A 313 -15.61 -12.04 -3.27
CA LEU A 313 -16.63 -12.56 -2.35
C LEU A 313 -17.87 -11.66 -2.32
N ILE A 314 -17.68 -10.35 -2.31
CA ILE A 314 -18.79 -9.39 -2.41
C ILE A 314 -19.60 -9.64 -3.70
N MET A 315 -18.92 -9.86 -4.81
CA MET A 315 -19.57 -10.19 -6.09
C MET A 315 -20.23 -11.57 -6.07
N GLN A 316 -19.54 -12.59 -5.56
CA GLN A 316 -20.03 -13.97 -5.55
C GLN A 316 -21.32 -14.16 -4.76
N TYR A 317 -21.39 -13.58 -3.58
CA TYR A 317 -22.54 -13.69 -2.69
C TYR A 317 -23.53 -12.53 -2.81
N ASN A 318 -23.29 -11.59 -3.72
CA ASN A 318 -24.13 -10.41 -3.89
C ASN A 318 -24.28 -9.60 -2.58
N ILE A 319 -23.17 -9.40 -1.87
CA ILE A 319 -23.14 -8.73 -0.57
C ILE A 319 -23.32 -7.23 -0.75
N SER A 320 -24.44 -6.70 -0.28
CA SER A 320 -24.79 -5.28 -0.35
C SER A 320 -25.86 -4.97 0.72
N PRO A 321 -26.00 -3.72 1.19
CA PRO A 321 -27.03 -3.37 2.16
C PRO A 321 -28.46 -3.72 1.72
N GLU A 322 -28.79 -3.49 0.44
CA GLU A 322 -30.13 -3.70 -0.09
C GLU A 322 -30.46 -5.16 -0.47
N THR A 323 -29.44 -6.00 -0.53
CA THR A 323 -29.59 -7.43 -0.84
C THR A 323 -29.60 -8.32 0.40
N LEU A 324 -29.17 -7.78 1.54
CA LEU A 324 -29.17 -8.50 2.82
C LEU A 324 -30.60 -8.78 3.27
N TRP A 325 -30.91 -10.06 3.47
CA TRP A 325 -32.22 -10.50 3.98
C TRP A 325 -32.32 -10.28 5.50
N GLU A 326 -33.54 -10.10 5.99
CA GLU A 326 -33.79 -9.77 7.40
C GLU A 326 -33.43 -10.91 8.36
N THR A 327 -33.61 -12.15 7.92
CA THR A 327 -33.34 -13.34 8.74
C THR A 327 -32.06 -14.02 8.31
N ARG A 328 -31.35 -14.59 9.29
CA ARG A 328 -30.16 -15.42 9.05
C ARG A 328 -30.54 -16.90 8.93
N HIS A 329 -29.79 -17.63 8.14
CA HIS A 329 -29.85 -19.08 8.10
C HIS A 329 -29.28 -19.65 9.39
N SER A 330 -30.12 -20.23 10.26
CA SER A 330 -29.76 -20.61 11.62
C SER A 330 -28.70 -21.72 11.73
N SER A 331 -28.58 -22.55 10.70
CA SER A 331 -27.69 -23.70 10.68
C SER A 331 -26.36 -23.44 9.96
N SER A 332 -26.18 -22.29 9.33
CA SER A 332 -24.97 -22.02 8.55
C SER A 332 -23.77 -21.75 9.46
N SER A 333 -22.67 -22.41 9.16
CA SER A 333 -21.36 -22.17 9.75
C SER A 333 -20.26 -22.61 8.79
N VAL A 334 -19.03 -22.17 9.03
CA VAL A 334 -17.87 -22.56 8.22
C VAL A 334 -17.74 -24.09 8.17
N GLU A 335 -17.73 -24.76 9.32
CA GLU A 335 -17.55 -26.22 9.41
C GLU A 335 -18.68 -26.99 8.71
N ARG A 336 -19.93 -26.60 8.92
CA ARG A 336 -21.07 -27.29 8.32
C ARG A 336 -21.15 -27.11 6.80
N ILE A 337 -20.70 -25.95 6.27
CA ILE A 337 -20.57 -25.77 4.82
C ILE A 337 -19.44 -26.63 4.26
N LEU A 338 -18.27 -26.66 4.90
CA LEU A 338 -17.15 -27.48 4.47
C LEU A 338 -17.49 -28.96 4.44
N ASN A 339 -18.25 -29.45 5.41
CA ASN A 339 -18.71 -30.83 5.51
C ASN A 339 -19.96 -31.13 4.68
N GLN A 340 -20.54 -30.12 4.01
CA GLN A 340 -21.79 -30.24 3.24
C GLN A 340 -22.96 -30.83 4.04
N GLU A 341 -23.11 -30.41 5.30
CA GLU A 341 -24.13 -30.87 6.24
C GLU A 341 -25.45 -30.11 6.13
N ILE A 342 -25.55 -29.13 5.24
CA ILE A 342 -26.71 -28.23 5.12
C ILE A 342 -27.34 -28.40 3.74
N GLU A 343 -28.69 -28.50 3.70
CA GLU A 343 -29.44 -28.34 2.47
C GLU A 343 -29.87 -26.89 2.31
N PHE A 344 -29.38 -26.23 1.26
CA PHE A 344 -29.77 -24.89 0.91
C PHE A 344 -30.89 -24.89 -0.13
N SER A 345 -31.87 -23.99 0.04
CA SER A 345 -33.02 -23.88 -0.89
C SER A 345 -32.62 -23.38 -2.28
N GLY A 346 -31.46 -22.70 -2.41
CA GLY A 346 -31.05 -22.03 -3.63
C GLY A 346 -31.73 -20.69 -3.89
N GLU A 347 -32.67 -20.27 -3.05
CA GLU A 347 -33.37 -18.99 -3.16
C GLU A 347 -32.45 -17.81 -2.83
N PHE A 348 -31.56 -17.98 -1.87
CA PHE A 348 -30.59 -16.99 -1.42
C PHE A 348 -29.16 -17.47 -1.64
N ALA A 349 -28.23 -16.51 -1.81
CA ALA A 349 -26.82 -16.75 -1.59
C ALA A 349 -26.56 -16.74 -0.07
N VAL A 350 -26.06 -17.84 0.48
CA VAL A 350 -25.90 -18.01 1.93
C VAL A 350 -24.45 -18.00 2.33
N CYS A 351 -24.07 -17.09 3.22
CA CYS A 351 -22.73 -16.99 3.77
C CYS A 351 -22.58 -17.81 5.06
N ALA A 352 -21.33 -18.06 5.44
CA ALA A 352 -21.00 -18.91 6.59
C ALA A 352 -21.49 -18.37 7.95
N ASN A 353 -21.67 -17.07 8.09
CA ASN A 353 -22.28 -16.45 9.27
C ASN A 353 -23.82 -16.53 9.29
N GLY A 354 -24.42 -17.18 8.31
CA GLY A 354 -25.86 -17.28 8.14
C GLY A 354 -26.50 -16.11 7.39
N ALA A 355 -25.76 -15.06 7.05
CA ALA A 355 -26.30 -13.98 6.25
C ALA A 355 -26.77 -14.49 4.89
N GLN A 356 -27.98 -14.08 4.50
CA GLN A 356 -28.64 -14.48 3.25
C GLN A 356 -28.78 -13.26 2.35
N TYR A 357 -28.41 -13.42 1.09
CA TYR A 357 -28.46 -12.33 0.12
C TYR A 357 -29.40 -12.67 -1.04
N ARG A 358 -30.23 -11.71 -1.38
CA ARG A 358 -31.18 -11.82 -2.49
C ARG A 358 -30.47 -12.04 -3.81
N LYS A 359 -31.10 -12.80 -4.70
CA LYS A 359 -30.60 -13.10 -6.05
C LYS A 359 -31.48 -12.50 -7.17
N ASP A 360 -32.65 -11.98 -6.82
CA ASP A 360 -33.58 -11.34 -7.74
C ASP A 360 -33.16 -9.92 -8.13
N ILE A 361 -32.32 -9.29 -7.33
CA ILE A 361 -31.70 -7.99 -7.64
C ILE A 361 -30.19 -8.09 -7.53
N HIS A 362 -29.49 -7.34 -8.37
CA HIS A 362 -28.04 -7.21 -8.27
C HIS A 362 -27.66 -6.01 -7.41
N GLY A 363 -26.95 -6.23 -6.30
CA GLY A 363 -26.56 -5.20 -5.34
C GLY A 363 -25.62 -4.14 -5.93
N PHE A 364 -25.66 -2.92 -5.36
CA PHE A 364 -24.80 -1.84 -5.87
C PHE A 364 -23.31 -2.06 -5.52
N LEU A 365 -22.98 -2.63 -4.36
CA LEU A 365 -21.59 -2.93 -4.01
C LEU A 365 -20.96 -3.95 -4.98
N PRO A 366 -21.59 -5.11 -5.27
CA PRO A 366 -21.11 -6.02 -6.31
C PRO A 366 -20.90 -5.35 -7.66
N LYS A 367 -21.85 -4.52 -8.09
CA LYS A 367 -21.75 -3.80 -9.38
C LYS A 367 -20.54 -2.86 -9.41
N ILE A 368 -20.32 -2.11 -8.34
CA ILE A 368 -19.16 -1.21 -8.24
C ILE A 368 -17.85 -2.01 -8.22
N MET A 369 -17.78 -3.11 -7.45
CA MET A 369 -16.61 -3.99 -7.42
C MET A 369 -16.29 -4.55 -8.81
N GLN A 370 -17.29 -5.05 -9.51
CA GLN A 370 -17.13 -5.57 -10.87
C GLN A 370 -16.62 -4.50 -11.83
N LYS A 371 -17.24 -3.30 -11.81
CA LYS A 371 -16.82 -2.17 -12.65
C LYS A 371 -15.35 -1.82 -12.41
N ILE A 372 -14.94 -1.64 -11.15
CA ILE A 372 -13.57 -1.28 -10.78
C ILE A 372 -12.59 -2.38 -11.22
N TYR A 373 -12.95 -3.64 -11.03
CA TYR A 373 -12.11 -4.77 -11.44
C TYR A 373 -11.93 -4.86 -12.96
N ASP A 374 -13.00 -4.69 -13.71
CA ASP A 374 -12.98 -4.72 -15.19
C ASP A 374 -12.13 -3.56 -15.73
N GLU A 375 -12.31 -2.36 -15.21
CA GLU A 375 -11.51 -1.19 -15.57
C GLU A 375 -10.03 -1.41 -15.26
N ARG A 376 -9.69 -1.94 -14.07
CA ARG A 376 -8.31 -2.32 -13.74
C ARG A 376 -7.73 -3.27 -14.78
N THR A 377 -8.48 -4.28 -15.17
CA THR A 377 -8.04 -5.28 -16.14
C THR A 377 -7.76 -4.65 -17.52
N ILE A 378 -8.62 -3.73 -17.95
CA ILE A 378 -8.44 -2.98 -19.21
C ILE A 378 -7.16 -2.15 -19.14
N TYR A 379 -7.01 -1.31 -18.12
CA TYR A 379 -5.85 -0.42 -18.02
C TYR A 379 -4.52 -1.18 -17.79
N LYS A 380 -4.56 -2.31 -17.08
CA LYS A 380 -3.38 -3.20 -16.96
C LYS A 380 -2.95 -3.74 -18.33
N LYS A 381 -3.91 -4.16 -19.17
CA LYS A 381 -3.62 -4.63 -20.55
C LYS A 381 -3.07 -3.50 -21.43
N LEU A 382 -3.65 -2.29 -21.36
CA LEU A 382 -3.16 -1.11 -22.08
C LEU A 382 -1.74 -0.74 -21.67
N MET A 383 -1.44 -0.76 -20.37
CA MET A 383 -0.11 -0.52 -19.84
C MET A 383 0.92 -1.53 -20.37
N LEU A 384 0.59 -2.82 -20.32
CA LEU A 384 1.47 -3.89 -20.79
C LEU A 384 1.73 -3.79 -22.29
N LYS A 385 0.71 -3.45 -23.07
CA LYS A 385 0.82 -3.21 -24.52
C LYS A 385 1.76 -2.03 -24.78
N ALA A 386 1.54 -0.89 -24.10
CA ALA A 386 2.39 0.28 -24.26
C ALA A 386 3.85 0.01 -23.86
N LYS A 387 4.10 -0.79 -22.81
CA LYS A 387 5.45 -1.24 -22.43
C LYS A 387 6.11 -2.05 -23.53
N SER A 388 5.39 -3.03 -24.11
CA SER A 388 5.91 -3.85 -25.21
C SER A 388 6.21 -3.03 -26.47
N GLU A 389 5.40 -2.01 -26.76
CA GLU A 389 5.66 -1.08 -27.88
C GLU A 389 6.86 -0.16 -27.59
N TYR A 390 7.00 0.29 -26.34
CA TYR A 390 8.12 1.12 -25.90
C TYR A 390 9.46 0.38 -26.02
N GLU A 391 9.51 -0.89 -25.65
CA GLU A 391 10.72 -1.72 -25.79
C GLU A 391 11.17 -1.84 -27.26
N LYS A 392 10.21 -1.86 -28.21
CA LYS A 392 10.50 -1.94 -29.65
C LYS A 392 10.89 -0.59 -30.23
N LYS A 393 10.20 0.47 -29.82
CA LYS A 393 10.40 1.84 -30.31
C LYS A 393 10.10 2.86 -29.23
N PRO A 394 11.09 3.26 -28.43
CA PRO A 394 10.92 4.25 -27.37
C PRO A 394 10.39 5.60 -27.91
N SER A 395 9.40 6.18 -27.20
CA SER A 395 8.91 7.53 -27.47
C SER A 395 8.36 8.17 -26.18
N GLU A 396 8.43 9.50 -26.08
CA GLU A 396 7.89 10.25 -24.94
C GLU A 396 6.38 10.05 -24.78
N LYS A 397 5.66 9.88 -25.88
CA LYS A 397 4.23 9.57 -25.85
C LYS A 397 3.97 8.24 -25.15
N LEU A 398 4.66 7.17 -25.54
CA LEU A 398 4.52 5.85 -24.91
C LEU A 398 4.92 5.86 -23.45
N LYS A 399 5.95 6.60 -23.08
CA LYS A 399 6.36 6.78 -21.69
C LYS A 399 5.24 7.42 -20.84
N LYS A 400 4.60 8.46 -21.36
CA LYS A 400 3.43 9.11 -20.71
C LYS A 400 2.23 8.17 -20.63
N ASP A 401 1.93 7.43 -21.69
CA ASP A 401 0.85 6.45 -21.73
C ASP A 401 1.07 5.33 -20.71
N ILE A 402 2.28 4.80 -20.58
CA ILE A 402 2.65 3.79 -19.57
C ILE A 402 2.39 4.34 -18.16
N SER A 403 2.85 5.56 -17.87
CA SER A 403 2.64 6.19 -16.56
C SER A 403 1.13 6.39 -16.28
N LYS A 404 0.39 6.94 -17.23
CA LYS A 404 -1.07 7.17 -17.10
C LYS A 404 -1.82 5.86 -16.83
N TYR A 405 -1.61 4.84 -17.65
CA TYR A 405 -2.30 3.56 -17.49
C TYR A 405 -1.90 2.83 -16.21
N ASN A 406 -0.62 2.92 -15.83
CA ASN A 406 -0.16 2.35 -14.57
C ASN A 406 -0.81 3.02 -13.37
N ASN A 407 -0.89 4.35 -13.35
CA ASN A 407 -1.53 5.10 -12.27
C ASN A 407 -3.02 4.74 -12.14
N ILE A 408 -3.74 4.65 -13.25
CA ILE A 408 -5.16 4.29 -13.23
C ILE A 408 -5.36 2.85 -12.72
N GLN A 409 -4.59 1.87 -13.24
CA GLN A 409 -4.75 0.48 -12.79
C GLN A 409 -4.32 0.29 -11.32
N MET A 410 -3.32 1.05 -10.84
CA MET A 410 -2.92 1.04 -9.43
C MET A 410 -3.98 1.69 -8.54
N ALA A 411 -4.58 2.81 -8.96
CA ALA A 411 -5.70 3.43 -8.26
C ALA A 411 -6.86 2.44 -8.09
N ARG A 412 -7.23 1.69 -9.14
CA ARG A 412 -8.26 0.64 -9.09
C ARG A 412 -7.87 -0.50 -8.13
N LYS A 413 -6.61 -0.95 -8.17
CA LYS A 413 -6.11 -1.98 -7.26
C LYS A 413 -6.24 -1.55 -5.80
N ILE A 414 -5.85 -0.32 -5.48
CA ILE A 414 -5.93 0.23 -4.13
C ILE A 414 -7.39 0.38 -3.68
N GLN A 415 -8.28 0.85 -4.56
CA GLN A 415 -9.71 0.92 -4.28
C GLN A 415 -10.28 -0.46 -3.92
N LEU A 416 -10.04 -1.48 -4.73
CA LEU A 416 -10.50 -2.84 -4.46
C LEU A 416 -9.97 -3.38 -3.13
N ASN A 417 -8.68 -3.23 -2.86
CA ASN A 417 -8.06 -3.74 -1.63
C ASN A 417 -8.54 -3.00 -0.37
N SER A 418 -8.95 -1.74 -0.51
CA SER A 418 -9.44 -0.91 0.61
C SER A 418 -10.93 -1.08 0.90
N ALA A 419 -11.69 -1.71 0.01
CA ALA A 419 -13.15 -1.83 0.12
C ALA A 419 -13.58 -2.49 1.43
N TYR A 420 -12.99 -3.63 1.77
CA TYR A 420 -13.30 -4.33 3.02
C TYR A 420 -12.94 -3.49 4.26
N GLY A 421 -11.81 -2.77 4.22
CA GLY A 421 -11.41 -1.86 5.29
C GLY A 421 -12.44 -0.75 5.56
N ALA A 422 -13.12 -0.27 4.52
CA ALA A 422 -14.23 0.66 4.65
C ALA A 422 -15.50 -0.03 5.19
N ILE A 423 -15.90 -1.15 4.60
CA ILE A 423 -17.12 -1.89 4.98
C ILE A 423 -17.09 -2.35 6.44
N GLY A 424 -15.93 -2.77 6.94
CA GLY A 424 -15.72 -3.19 8.33
C GLY A 424 -15.50 -2.05 9.33
N ASN A 425 -15.55 -0.79 8.90
CA ASN A 425 -15.31 0.37 9.75
C ASN A 425 -16.63 0.95 10.28
N GLN A 426 -16.73 1.10 11.61
CA GLN A 426 -17.94 1.62 12.29
C GLN A 426 -18.36 3.04 11.87
N TYR A 427 -17.43 3.83 11.34
CA TYR A 427 -17.70 5.20 10.86
C TYR A 427 -18.17 5.24 9.40
N PHE A 428 -18.23 4.09 8.73
CA PHE A 428 -18.71 4.00 7.36
C PHE A 428 -20.24 4.06 7.31
N ARG A 429 -20.80 4.84 6.38
CA ARG A 429 -22.25 5.04 6.22
C ARG A 429 -23.02 3.73 6.05
N TYR A 430 -22.41 2.78 5.36
CA TYR A 430 -23.00 1.47 5.02
C TYR A 430 -22.47 0.35 5.92
N TYR A 431 -21.88 0.69 7.07
CA TYR A 431 -21.39 -0.30 8.02
C TYR A 431 -22.53 -1.22 8.46
N ASN A 432 -22.29 -2.51 8.34
CA ASN A 432 -23.14 -3.56 8.86
C ASN A 432 -22.26 -4.74 9.27
N LEU A 433 -22.36 -5.15 10.53
CA LEU A 433 -21.55 -6.24 11.08
C LEU A 433 -21.76 -7.55 10.31
N ALA A 434 -23.03 -7.86 9.94
CA ALA A 434 -23.36 -9.06 9.18
C ALA A 434 -22.67 -9.10 7.82
N ASN A 435 -22.58 -7.97 7.11
CA ASN A 435 -21.89 -7.87 5.82
C ASN A 435 -20.37 -8.05 5.98
N ALA A 436 -19.77 -7.41 6.98
CA ALA A 436 -18.33 -7.53 7.24
C ALA A 436 -17.94 -8.97 7.63
N GLU A 437 -18.70 -9.59 8.52
CA GLU A 437 -18.49 -10.98 8.94
C GLU A 437 -18.75 -11.99 7.81
N ALA A 438 -19.76 -11.74 6.97
CA ALA A 438 -20.04 -12.56 5.79
C ALA A 438 -18.84 -12.63 4.85
N ILE A 439 -18.15 -11.52 4.64
CA ILE A 439 -16.95 -11.47 3.78
C ILE A 439 -15.82 -12.32 4.37
N THR A 440 -15.47 -12.12 5.63
CA THR A 440 -14.35 -12.83 6.25
C THR A 440 -14.61 -14.32 6.40
N LEU A 441 -15.79 -14.72 6.86
CA LEU A 441 -16.13 -16.13 7.03
C LEU A 441 -16.31 -16.86 5.71
N SER A 442 -16.85 -16.21 4.68
CA SER A 442 -16.89 -16.77 3.32
C SER A 442 -15.49 -16.88 2.72
N GLY A 443 -14.57 -15.99 3.07
CA GLY A 443 -13.15 -16.13 2.76
C GLY A 443 -12.51 -17.34 3.41
N GLN A 444 -12.80 -17.60 4.67
CA GLN A 444 -12.37 -18.82 5.37
C GLN A 444 -12.91 -20.09 4.69
N VAL A 445 -14.18 -20.08 4.30
CA VAL A 445 -14.78 -21.19 3.56
C VAL A 445 -14.05 -21.41 2.23
N SER A 446 -13.82 -20.36 1.47
CA SER A 446 -13.18 -20.47 0.15
C SER A 446 -11.77 -21.06 0.22
N ILE A 447 -10.94 -20.62 1.17
CA ILE A 447 -9.58 -21.13 1.29
C ILE A 447 -9.52 -22.55 1.87
N ARG A 448 -10.37 -22.85 2.85
CA ARG A 448 -10.42 -24.18 3.46
C ARG A 448 -11.10 -25.22 2.55
N TRP A 449 -12.07 -24.81 1.75
CA TRP A 449 -12.69 -25.64 0.74
C TRP A 449 -11.65 -26.15 -0.27
N ILE A 450 -10.84 -25.25 -0.80
CA ILE A 450 -9.84 -25.63 -1.79
C ILE A 450 -8.68 -26.43 -1.18
N GLU A 451 -8.32 -26.14 0.07
CA GLU A 451 -7.37 -26.96 0.83
C GLU A 451 -7.84 -28.41 0.91
N ASN A 452 -9.09 -28.63 1.30
CA ASN A 452 -9.68 -29.96 1.39
C ASN A 452 -9.75 -30.66 0.01
N LYS A 453 -10.18 -29.96 -1.01
CA LYS A 453 -10.29 -30.50 -2.38
C LYS A 453 -8.92 -30.87 -2.96
N MET A 454 -7.91 -30.03 -2.78
CA MET A 454 -6.55 -30.32 -3.23
C MET A 454 -5.94 -31.51 -2.50
N ASN A 455 -6.16 -31.65 -1.19
CA ASN A 455 -5.74 -32.84 -0.45
C ASN A 455 -6.41 -34.11 -0.96
N GLN A 456 -7.71 -34.11 -1.20
CA GLN A 456 -8.44 -35.25 -1.80
C GLN A 456 -7.88 -35.59 -3.17
N TYR A 457 -7.66 -34.60 -4.02
CA TYR A 457 -7.12 -34.81 -5.35
C TYR A 457 -5.71 -35.41 -5.34
N LEU A 458 -4.81 -34.85 -4.53
CA LEU A 458 -3.43 -35.33 -4.42
C LEU A 458 -3.35 -36.74 -3.80
N ASN A 459 -4.15 -37.04 -2.77
CA ASN A 459 -4.23 -38.38 -2.23
C ASN A 459 -4.70 -39.41 -3.29
N THR A 460 -5.66 -39.02 -4.14
CA THR A 460 -6.15 -39.88 -5.21
C THR A 460 -5.07 -40.17 -6.26
N ILE A 461 -4.36 -39.16 -6.75
CA ILE A 461 -3.35 -39.34 -7.80
C ILE A 461 -2.06 -40.01 -7.29
N LEU A 462 -1.70 -39.74 -6.04
CA LEU A 462 -0.51 -40.34 -5.39
C LEU A 462 -0.80 -41.70 -4.73
N LYS A 463 -2.08 -42.10 -4.69
CA LYS A 463 -2.54 -43.35 -4.05
C LYS A 463 -2.15 -43.43 -2.57
N THR A 464 -2.35 -42.33 -1.86
CA THR A 464 -2.19 -42.18 -0.43
C THR A 464 -3.55 -42.00 0.25
N GLU A 465 -3.62 -42.15 1.56
CA GLU A 465 -4.85 -41.95 2.33
C GLU A 465 -4.56 -40.96 3.49
N GLY A 466 -5.34 -39.88 3.57
CA GLY A 466 -5.31 -38.94 4.68
C GLY A 466 -4.04 -38.09 4.80
N GLU A 467 -3.18 -38.11 3.79
CA GLU A 467 -1.99 -37.24 3.78
C GLU A 467 -2.35 -35.78 3.57
N ASP A 468 -1.69 -34.92 4.31
CA ASP A 468 -1.87 -33.46 4.19
C ASP A 468 -0.77 -32.85 3.31
N TYR A 469 -1.10 -32.60 2.06
CA TYR A 469 -0.21 -31.99 1.08
C TYR A 469 -0.24 -30.46 1.09
N VAL A 470 -1.14 -29.85 1.86
CA VAL A 470 -1.20 -28.39 2.03
C VAL A 470 -0.39 -28.00 3.25
N ILE A 471 0.83 -27.52 3.03
CA ILE A 471 1.76 -27.13 4.09
C ILE A 471 1.21 -25.97 4.90
N ALA A 472 0.71 -24.95 4.21
CA ALA A 472 0.23 -23.71 4.78
C ALA A 472 -0.90 -23.11 3.94
N SER A 473 -1.75 -22.32 4.57
CA SER A 473 -2.65 -21.39 3.91
C SER A 473 -2.73 -20.09 4.71
N ASP A 474 -2.87 -18.99 4.01
CA ASP A 474 -2.94 -17.66 4.62
C ASP A 474 -3.92 -16.80 3.85
N THR A 475 -5.10 -16.60 4.40
CA THR A 475 -6.17 -15.73 3.88
C THR A 475 -6.66 -16.11 2.48
N ASP A 476 -5.84 -15.96 1.46
CA ASP A 476 -6.14 -16.13 0.03
C ASP A 476 -5.16 -17.04 -0.70
N SER A 477 -4.16 -17.57 -0.02
CA SER A 477 -3.12 -18.42 -0.61
C SER A 477 -3.04 -19.81 0.03
N ILE A 478 -2.66 -20.80 -0.78
CA ILE A 478 -2.30 -22.15 -0.34
C ILE A 478 -0.90 -22.53 -0.87
N TYR A 479 -0.20 -23.35 -0.10
CA TYR A 479 1.13 -23.84 -0.41
C TYR A 479 1.11 -25.36 -0.41
N LEU A 480 1.40 -25.97 -1.57
CA LEU A 480 1.37 -27.42 -1.77
C LEU A 480 2.77 -28.01 -1.69
N ASN A 481 2.88 -29.11 -0.95
CA ASN A 481 4.05 -29.97 -0.97
C ASN A 481 3.90 -30.99 -2.12
N LEU A 482 4.68 -30.82 -3.17
CA LEU A 482 4.66 -31.69 -4.36
C LEU A 482 5.91 -32.56 -4.49
N GLY A 483 6.68 -32.72 -3.41
CA GLY A 483 7.88 -33.57 -3.40
C GLY A 483 7.59 -35.01 -3.85
N ASP A 484 6.59 -35.65 -3.27
CA ASP A 484 6.19 -37.02 -3.60
C ASP A 484 5.71 -37.15 -5.06
N LEU A 485 5.00 -36.15 -5.57
CA LEU A 485 4.57 -36.11 -6.98
C LEU A 485 5.79 -36.10 -7.92
N VAL A 486 6.74 -35.21 -7.62
CA VAL A 486 7.99 -35.09 -8.41
C VAL A 486 8.80 -36.39 -8.34
N ASP A 487 9.00 -36.93 -7.16
CA ASP A 487 9.76 -38.18 -6.98
C ASP A 487 9.11 -39.38 -7.69
N GLY A 488 7.80 -39.44 -7.67
CA GLY A 488 7.04 -40.48 -8.41
C GLY A 488 7.22 -40.38 -9.93
N VAL A 489 7.17 -39.17 -10.48
CA VAL A 489 7.29 -38.92 -11.94
C VAL A 489 8.72 -39.10 -12.44
N TYR A 490 9.71 -38.69 -11.64
CA TYR A 490 11.13 -38.74 -12.02
C TYR A 490 11.84 -40.01 -11.58
N LYS A 491 11.12 -40.99 -11.04
CA LYS A 491 11.71 -42.29 -10.66
C LYS A 491 12.37 -42.93 -11.87
N GLY A 492 13.70 -43.10 -11.80
CA GLY A 492 14.50 -43.69 -12.89
C GLY A 492 14.73 -42.75 -14.09
N ARG A 493 14.50 -41.46 -13.96
CA ARG A 493 14.77 -40.45 -14.97
C ARG A 493 15.76 -39.42 -14.45
N GLU A 494 16.43 -38.72 -15.37
CA GLU A 494 17.24 -37.55 -15.00
C GLU A 494 16.36 -36.46 -14.43
N LYS A 495 16.77 -35.93 -13.28
CA LYS A 495 16.04 -34.92 -12.51
C LYS A 495 16.89 -33.67 -12.38
N THR A 496 16.56 -32.61 -13.15
CA THR A 496 17.15 -31.27 -13.01
C THR A 496 16.09 -30.30 -12.52
N ASP A 497 16.49 -29.27 -11.77
CA ASP A 497 15.56 -28.26 -11.26
C ASP A 497 14.76 -27.62 -12.41
N GLU A 498 15.41 -27.30 -13.52
CA GLU A 498 14.74 -26.73 -14.69
C GLU A 498 13.68 -27.66 -15.28
N SER A 499 13.98 -28.98 -15.39
CA SER A 499 13.02 -29.97 -15.91
C SER A 499 11.80 -30.11 -15.02
N VAL A 500 12.00 -30.12 -13.70
CA VAL A 500 10.92 -30.23 -12.71
C VAL A 500 10.06 -28.96 -12.69
N VAL A 501 10.65 -27.78 -12.72
CA VAL A 501 9.91 -26.52 -12.79
C VAL A 501 9.02 -26.46 -14.02
N ARG A 502 9.53 -26.86 -15.18
CA ARG A 502 8.76 -26.93 -16.44
C ARG A 502 7.61 -27.94 -16.34
N PHE A 503 7.86 -29.09 -15.74
CA PHE A 503 6.85 -30.12 -15.48
C PHE A 503 5.74 -29.58 -14.55
N LEU A 504 6.11 -28.99 -13.41
CA LEU A 504 5.17 -28.45 -12.44
C LEU A 504 4.35 -27.28 -13.02
N ASP A 505 4.97 -26.39 -13.79
CA ASP A 505 4.26 -25.30 -14.48
C ASP A 505 3.17 -25.88 -15.40
N LYS A 506 3.51 -26.87 -16.20
CA LYS A 506 2.55 -27.55 -17.09
C LYS A 506 1.43 -28.24 -16.31
N VAL A 507 1.75 -28.96 -15.23
CA VAL A 507 0.75 -29.65 -14.40
C VAL A 507 -0.19 -28.65 -13.74
N CYS A 508 0.31 -27.53 -13.23
CA CYS A 508 -0.51 -26.48 -12.65
C CYS A 508 -1.51 -25.93 -13.67
N GLN A 509 -1.04 -25.60 -14.88
CA GLN A 509 -1.90 -25.04 -15.92
C GLN A 509 -2.94 -26.03 -16.47
N THR A 510 -2.56 -27.29 -16.66
CA THR A 510 -3.39 -28.27 -17.37
C THR A 510 -4.21 -29.17 -16.46
N LYS A 511 -3.87 -29.27 -15.18
CA LYS A 511 -4.53 -30.19 -14.22
C LYS A 511 -5.04 -29.45 -12.99
N PHE A 512 -4.17 -28.73 -12.27
CA PHE A 512 -4.54 -28.15 -10.98
C PHE A 512 -5.47 -26.94 -11.12
N GLU A 513 -5.18 -25.99 -11.98
CA GLU A 513 -6.04 -24.83 -12.18
C GLU A 513 -7.45 -25.21 -12.68
N PRO A 514 -7.63 -26.10 -13.67
CA PRO A 514 -8.96 -26.59 -14.07
C PRO A 514 -9.70 -27.32 -12.95
N PHE A 515 -9.00 -28.11 -12.14
CA PHE A 515 -9.60 -28.80 -10.99
C PHE A 515 -10.06 -27.79 -9.92
N ILE A 516 -9.24 -26.76 -9.63
CA ILE A 516 -9.58 -25.70 -8.69
C ILE A 516 -10.81 -24.94 -9.17
N GLU A 517 -10.88 -24.59 -10.45
CA GLU A 517 -12.04 -23.92 -11.06
C GLU A 517 -13.32 -24.75 -10.91
N SER A 518 -13.25 -26.03 -11.23
CA SER A 518 -14.37 -26.98 -11.03
C SER A 518 -14.78 -27.10 -9.57
N SER A 519 -13.82 -27.13 -8.66
CA SER A 519 -14.08 -27.20 -7.21
C SER A 519 -14.78 -25.95 -6.68
N TYR A 520 -14.42 -24.78 -7.15
CA TYR A 520 -15.08 -23.52 -6.78
C TYR A 520 -16.45 -23.37 -7.43
N GLN A 521 -16.67 -23.91 -8.64
CA GLN A 521 -17.99 -24.00 -9.23
C GLN A 521 -18.93 -24.86 -8.36
N GLU A 522 -18.46 -25.98 -7.88
CA GLU A 522 -19.19 -26.86 -6.95
C GLU A 522 -19.58 -26.12 -5.66
N LEU A 523 -18.64 -25.37 -5.05
CA LEU A 523 -18.93 -24.56 -3.87
C LEU A 523 -19.99 -23.49 -4.15
N ALA A 524 -19.86 -22.76 -5.26
CA ALA A 524 -20.81 -21.71 -5.64
C ALA A 524 -22.23 -22.27 -5.82
N GLU A 525 -22.36 -23.41 -6.46
CA GLU A 525 -23.65 -24.09 -6.62
C GLU A 525 -24.23 -24.55 -5.30
N TYR A 526 -23.39 -25.11 -4.42
CA TYR A 526 -23.81 -25.62 -3.12
C TYR A 526 -24.39 -24.51 -2.21
N VAL A 527 -23.73 -23.36 -2.12
CA VAL A 527 -24.17 -22.24 -1.27
C VAL A 527 -25.20 -21.33 -1.94
N GLY A 528 -25.61 -21.64 -3.16
CA GLY A 528 -26.55 -20.82 -3.94
C GLY A 528 -25.98 -19.46 -4.32
N ALA A 529 -24.66 -19.35 -4.57
CA ALA A 529 -24.02 -18.11 -4.92
C ALA A 529 -24.73 -17.38 -6.07
N TYR A 530 -24.64 -16.04 -6.07
CA TYR A 530 -25.17 -15.23 -7.15
C TYR A 530 -24.43 -15.51 -8.47
N GLU A 531 -23.11 -15.62 -8.39
CA GLU A 531 -22.21 -15.95 -9.50
C GLU A 531 -20.93 -16.58 -8.95
N GLN A 532 -20.30 -17.50 -9.69
CA GLN A 532 -18.98 -18.02 -9.31
C GLN A 532 -17.89 -16.98 -9.65
N LYS A 533 -17.15 -16.51 -8.64
CA LYS A 533 -16.12 -15.47 -8.78
C LYS A 533 -14.75 -15.85 -8.20
N MET A 534 -14.61 -17.04 -7.64
CA MET A 534 -13.32 -17.48 -7.10
C MET A 534 -12.40 -17.92 -8.25
N ILE A 535 -11.32 -17.18 -8.44
CA ILE A 535 -10.28 -17.47 -9.43
C ILE A 535 -8.95 -17.60 -8.68
N MET A 536 -8.40 -18.80 -8.70
CA MET A 536 -7.11 -19.10 -8.08
C MET A 536 -6.09 -19.44 -9.16
N LYS A 537 -4.92 -18.81 -9.08
CA LYS A 537 -3.83 -19.00 -10.05
C LYS A 537 -2.56 -19.41 -9.33
N ARG A 538 -1.71 -20.17 -10.03
CA ARG A 538 -0.39 -20.52 -9.55
C ARG A 538 0.48 -19.25 -9.46
N GLU A 539 1.03 -19.01 -8.28
CA GLU A 539 1.91 -17.87 -8.02
C GLU A 539 3.39 -18.30 -8.14
N ASN A 540 3.87 -19.16 -7.24
CA ASN A 540 5.28 -19.53 -7.20
C ASN A 540 5.50 -21.03 -7.39
N ILE A 541 6.65 -21.37 -8.02
CA ILE A 541 7.24 -22.69 -8.00
C ILE A 541 8.62 -22.57 -7.35
N ALA A 542 8.83 -23.28 -6.23
CA ALA A 542 10.07 -23.31 -5.49
C ALA A 542 10.58 -24.77 -5.39
N ASN A 543 11.90 -24.96 -5.52
CA ASN A 543 12.48 -26.27 -5.32
C ASN A 543 12.55 -26.66 -3.85
N LYS A 544 12.60 -25.65 -2.95
CA LYS A 544 12.66 -25.84 -1.51
C LYS A 544 11.87 -24.75 -0.79
N GLY A 545 11.23 -25.13 0.32
CA GLY A 545 10.57 -24.22 1.24
C GLY A 545 10.81 -24.62 2.68
N ILE A 546 10.95 -23.64 3.58
CA ILE A 546 11.09 -23.87 5.02
C ILE A 546 10.02 -23.07 5.72
N TRP A 547 9.25 -23.72 6.60
CA TRP A 547 8.31 -23.08 7.51
C TRP A 547 8.79 -23.19 8.95
N THR A 548 8.77 -22.12 9.68
CA THR A 548 9.08 -22.08 11.12
C THR A 548 7.82 -21.87 11.98
N ALA A 549 6.84 -21.16 11.47
CA ALA A 549 5.55 -20.89 12.12
C ALA A 549 4.57 -20.24 11.12
N LYS A 550 3.36 -19.94 11.57
CA LYS A 550 2.39 -19.13 10.80
C LYS A 550 3.04 -17.83 10.31
N LYS A 551 2.86 -17.55 9.01
CA LYS A 551 3.40 -16.33 8.37
C LYS A 551 4.93 -16.19 8.44
N ARG A 552 5.65 -17.28 8.72
CA ARG A 552 7.11 -17.29 8.84
C ARG A 552 7.68 -18.41 7.97
N TYR A 553 8.12 -18.07 6.78
CA TYR A 553 8.64 -19.05 5.83
C TYR A 553 9.63 -18.45 4.83
N ILE A 554 10.37 -19.35 4.18
CA ILE A 554 11.33 -19.04 3.13
C ILE A 554 11.09 -19.99 1.95
N LEU A 555 11.02 -19.44 0.73
CA LEU A 555 10.93 -20.19 -0.52
C LEU A 555 12.10 -19.85 -1.43
N ASN A 556 12.68 -20.87 -2.05
CA ASN A 556 13.67 -20.70 -3.12
C ASN A 556 12.95 -20.76 -4.47
N VAL A 557 12.51 -19.61 -4.97
CA VAL A 557 11.58 -19.48 -6.11
C VAL A 557 12.31 -19.49 -7.44
N PHE A 558 11.94 -20.42 -8.32
CA PHE A 558 12.43 -20.52 -9.70
C PHE A 558 11.51 -19.85 -10.72
N ASN A 559 10.20 -19.88 -10.48
CA ASN A 559 9.20 -19.31 -11.37
C ASN A 559 8.11 -18.59 -10.55
N SER A 560 7.76 -17.38 -10.95
CA SER A 560 6.71 -16.59 -10.30
C SER A 560 5.76 -16.03 -11.35
N GLU A 561 4.47 -16.35 -11.24
CA GLU A 561 3.40 -15.91 -12.15
C GLU A 561 3.72 -16.13 -13.64
N GLY A 562 4.42 -17.22 -13.97
CA GLY A 562 4.85 -17.56 -15.34
C GLY A 562 6.20 -16.97 -15.75
N VAL A 563 6.81 -16.12 -14.92
CA VAL A 563 8.15 -15.59 -15.19
C VAL A 563 9.19 -16.55 -14.64
N GLN A 564 9.98 -17.14 -15.55
CA GLN A 564 11.11 -17.99 -15.20
C GLN A 564 12.31 -17.13 -14.83
N TYR A 565 12.88 -17.35 -13.64
CA TYR A 565 14.10 -16.68 -13.21
C TYR A 565 15.34 -17.43 -13.75
N ALA A 566 16.36 -16.66 -14.17
CA ALA A 566 17.65 -17.21 -14.58
C ALA A 566 18.38 -17.89 -13.40
N GLU A 567 18.28 -17.27 -12.23
CA GLU A 567 18.71 -17.83 -10.96
C GLU A 567 17.56 -17.74 -9.94
N PRO A 568 17.43 -18.72 -9.02
CA PRO A 568 16.35 -18.72 -8.05
C PRO A 568 16.43 -17.50 -7.11
N LYS A 569 15.28 -16.99 -6.73
CA LYS A 569 15.15 -15.86 -5.79
C LYS A 569 14.53 -16.32 -4.49
N LEU A 570 15.09 -15.86 -3.37
CA LEU A 570 14.48 -16.09 -2.06
C LEU A 570 13.25 -15.21 -1.85
N LYS A 571 12.10 -15.84 -1.57
CA LYS A 571 10.92 -15.18 -1.02
C LYS A 571 10.90 -15.45 0.49
N VAL A 572 11.03 -14.40 1.29
CA VAL A 572 11.13 -14.51 2.75
C VAL A 572 9.96 -13.76 3.39
N MET A 573 9.24 -14.42 4.29
CA MET A 573 8.11 -13.83 5.01
C MET A 573 8.28 -14.00 6.52
N GLY A 574 8.11 -12.89 7.26
CA GLY A 574 8.06 -12.88 8.72
C GLY A 574 9.36 -13.26 9.45
N ILE A 575 10.43 -13.58 8.74
CA ILE A 575 11.75 -13.86 9.32
C ILE A 575 12.46 -12.54 9.65
N GLU A 576 13.38 -12.57 10.57
CA GLU A 576 14.06 -11.39 11.10
C GLU A 576 14.76 -10.55 10.01
N CYS A 577 15.24 -11.17 8.95
CA CYS A 577 15.89 -10.46 7.84
C CYS A 577 14.98 -9.53 7.00
N VAL A 578 13.66 -9.61 7.19
CA VAL A 578 12.69 -8.70 6.55
C VAL A 578 12.00 -7.78 7.55
N LYS A 579 12.38 -7.84 8.83
CA LYS A 579 11.83 -6.96 9.86
C LYS A 579 12.68 -5.70 9.99
N SER A 580 12.02 -4.56 10.04
CA SER A 580 12.67 -3.26 10.29
C SER A 580 13.33 -3.16 11.67
N SER A 581 12.89 -4.00 12.61
CA SER A 581 13.45 -4.10 13.97
C SER A 581 14.72 -4.95 14.07
N THR A 582 15.30 -5.39 12.96
CA THR A 582 16.58 -6.13 12.95
C THR A 582 17.65 -5.23 12.33
N PRO A 583 18.82 -5.05 12.95
CA PRO A 583 19.90 -4.24 12.41
C PRO A 583 20.30 -4.64 10.98
N GLY A 584 20.70 -3.65 10.16
CA GLY A 584 20.96 -3.86 8.73
C GLY A 584 21.99 -4.94 8.44
N ALA A 585 23.14 -4.89 9.13
CA ALA A 585 24.20 -5.90 8.99
C ALA A 585 23.71 -7.31 9.32
N CYS A 586 22.89 -7.46 10.36
CA CYS A 586 22.29 -8.75 10.72
C CYS A 586 21.29 -9.24 9.69
N ARG A 587 20.47 -8.35 9.11
CA ARG A 587 19.49 -8.72 8.05
C ARG A 587 20.18 -9.32 6.82
N ASP A 588 21.27 -8.69 6.38
CA ASP A 588 22.00 -9.15 5.21
C ASP A 588 22.68 -10.50 5.47
N LYS A 589 23.28 -10.67 6.63
CA LYS A 589 23.88 -11.96 7.03
C LYS A 589 22.85 -13.08 7.19
N ILE A 590 21.67 -12.78 7.73
CA ILE A 590 20.57 -13.76 7.79
C ILE A 590 20.16 -14.18 6.38
N LYS A 591 20.02 -13.24 5.43
CA LYS A 591 19.69 -13.57 4.03
C LYS A 591 20.76 -14.45 3.38
N GLU A 592 22.04 -14.15 3.59
CA GLU A 592 23.16 -14.98 3.12
C GLU A 592 23.11 -16.38 3.74
N CYS A 593 22.89 -16.48 5.04
CA CYS A 593 22.74 -17.77 5.74
C CYS A 593 21.57 -18.60 5.20
N LEU A 594 20.43 -17.96 4.91
CA LEU A 594 19.27 -18.64 4.33
C LEU A 594 19.58 -19.23 2.95
N LYS A 595 20.40 -18.58 2.13
CA LYS A 595 20.88 -19.14 0.85
C LYS A 595 21.76 -20.35 1.07
N VAL A 596 22.65 -20.32 2.06
CA VAL A 596 23.51 -21.46 2.44
C VAL A 596 22.64 -22.63 2.91
N ILE A 597 21.64 -22.39 3.77
CA ILE A 597 20.71 -23.44 4.24
C ILE A 597 19.96 -24.07 3.05
N MET A 598 19.56 -23.29 2.09
CA MET A 598 18.79 -23.79 0.92
C MET A 598 19.66 -24.60 -0.04
N ASN A 599 20.93 -24.24 -0.22
CA ASN A 599 21.78 -24.82 -1.26
C ASN A 599 22.82 -25.81 -0.74
N ASP A 600 23.40 -25.56 0.44
CA ASP A 600 24.62 -26.24 0.92
C ASP A 600 24.40 -27.10 2.16
N GLY A 601 23.25 -26.99 2.81
CA GLY A 601 22.83 -27.83 3.91
C GLY A 601 23.25 -27.37 5.30
N GLU A 602 23.08 -28.24 6.30
CA GLU A 602 23.17 -27.89 7.72
C GLU A 602 24.60 -27.59 8.17
N GLU A 603 25.56 -28.40 7.76
CA GLU A 603 26.97 -28.27 8.17
C GLU A 603 27.55 -26.93 7.68
N ALA A 604 27.30 -26.58 6.42
CA ALA A 604 27.70 -25.29 5.85
C ALA A 604 27.03 -24.11 6.56
N ALA A 605 25.76 -24.26 6.98
CA ALA A 605 25.06 -23.23 7.75
C ALA A 605 25.65 -23.03 9.14
N GLN A 606 26.04 -24.13 9.83
CA GLN A 606 26.71 -24.04 11.13
C GLN A 606 28.05 -23.33 11.03
N ASP A 607 28.86 -23.64 10.00
CA ASP A 607 30.13 -22.96 9.75
C ASP A 607 29.92 -21.47 9.42
N PHE A 608 28.91 -21.14 8.63
CA PHE A 608 28.56 -19.74 8.34
C PHE A 608 28.24 -18.95 9.61
N ILE A 609 27.40 -19.52 10.50
CA ILE A 609 27.01 -18.89 11.76
C ILE A 609 28.22 -18.67 12.67
N LYS A 610 29.11 -19.68 12.76
CA LYS A 610 30.32 -19.58 13.55
C LYS A 610 31.23 -18.46 13.06
N ASN A 611 31.46 -18.39 11.75
CA ASN A 611 32.27 -17.33 11.15
C ASN A 611 31.63 -15.94 11.34
N PHE A 612 30.31 -15.84 11.25
CA PHE A 612 29.64 -14.55 11.48
C PHE A 612 29.70 -14.10 12.95
N ARG A 613 29.73 -15.00 13.93
CA ARG A 613 29.94 -14.61 15.33
C ARG A 613 31.27 -13.91 15.53
N ASP A 614 32.33 -14.41 14.91
CA ASP A 614 33.64 -13.80 14.97
C ASP A 614 33.68 -12.42 14.26
N GLU A 615 32.98 -12.30 13.12
CA GLU A 615 32.82 -11.05 12.38
C GLU A 615 31.98 -10.00 13.15
N PHE A 616 30.91 -10.44 13.80
CA PHE A 616 29.97 -9.57 14.52
C PHE A 616 30.66 -8.72 15.60
N ASP A 617 31.62 -9.30 16.33
CA ASP A 617 32.37 -8.61 17.36
C ASP A 617 33.28 -7.49 16.79
N THR A 618 33.48 -7.45 15.49
CA THR A 618 34.30 -6.42 14.80
C THR A 618 33.48 -5.34 14.12
N LEU A 619 32.14 -5.51 14.06
CA LEU A 619 31.28 -4.54 13.39
C LEU A 619 31.11 -3.26 14.22
N PRO A 620 30.98 -2.08 13.55
CA PRO A 620 30.64 -0.84 14.24
C PRO A 620 29.31 -0.94 15.00
N VAL A 621 29.23 -0.29 16.16
CA VAL A 621 28.04 -0.34 17.02
C VAL A 621 26.80 0.20 16.28
N GLU A 622 26.96 1.20 15.43
CA GLU A 622 25.92 1.79 14.59
C GLU A 622 25.31 0.81 13.59
N ASP A 623 26.05 -0.21 13.13
CA ASP A 623 25.58 -1.23 12.18
C ASP A 623 24.82 -2.38 12.85
N ILE A 624 25.02 -2.57 14.14
CA ILE A 624 24.45 -3.66 14.94
C ILE A 624 23.47 -3.21 16.03
N SER A 625 23.23 -1.90 16.13
CA SER A 625 22.26 -1.28 17.05
C SER A 625 21.03 -0.71 16.33
N PHE A 626 20.04 -0.31 17.13
CA PHE A 626 18.80 0.34 16.64
C PHE A 626 18.90 1.85 16.75
#